data_100014ae8453525cc9d02ae0b081a972
#
_entry.id   100014ae8453525cc9d02ae0b081a972
#
_cell.length_a   1.000
_cell.length_b   1.000
_cell.length_c   1.000
_cell.angle_alpha   90.00
_cell.angle_beta   90.00
_cell.angle_gamma   90.00
#
_symmetry.space_group_name_H-M   'P 1'
#
loop_
_entity.id
_entity.type
_entity.pdbx_description
1 polymer ?
#
loop_
_entity_poly.entity_id
_entity_poly.type
_entity_poly.pdbx_seq_one_letter_code
_entity_poly.pdbx_strand_id
1 'polypeptide(L)'
;NSTIFKRGMSDMEFIDQDDRRVTMQYKTDNDIPNGNHVLAIPIFQNQLLFTKHSKRGIEFPGGKVEINETSQQAIARELYEETGGKVEALYYIAQYQVHTFDKSLFKKDVYVIKVKSIEHKHDYLETEGPILFHLVNEIPEHQKSYLIKDEAILKCLERVKDLGYYKY
;
A
#
# COMPACT_ATOMS: atom_id res chain seq x y z
N ASN A 1 -13.36 -2.00 15.99
CA ASN A 1 -12.11 -1.88 16.53
C ASN A 1 -11.48 -3.06 17.18
N SER A 2 -10.77 -3.87 16.41
CA SER A 2 -10.24 -5.12 16.87
C SER A 2 -8.72 -5.16 16.67
N THR A 3 -8.06 -4.07 17.03
CA THR A 3 -6.60 -4.03 17.02
C THR A 3 -6.09 -4.63 18.31
N ILE A 4 -5.32 -5.68 18.21
CA ILE A 4 -4.74 -6.37 19.35
C ILE A 4 -3.24 -6.38 19.19
N PHE A 5 -2.51 -5.83 20.18
CA PHE A 5 -1.07 -5.96 20.23
C PHE A 5 -0.71 -7.30 20.79
N LYS A 6 -0.02 -8.09 19.98
CA LYS A 6 0.49 -9.38 20.40
C LYS A 6 1.88 -9.24 21.00
N ARG A 7 2.44 -10.37 21.42
CA ARG A 7 3.78 -10.47 21.94
C ARG A 7 4.78 -9.86 20.96
N GLY A 8 5.54 -8.91 21.43
CA GLY A 8 6.40 -8.11 20.61
C GLY A 8 5.63 -6.87 20.18
N MET A 9 6.17 -5.71 20.43
CA MET A 9 5.51 -4.43 20.27
C MET A 9 5.11 -4.10 18.84
N SER A 10 5.62 -4.87 17.85
CA SER A 10 5.36 -4.61 16.44
C SER A 10 4.30 -5.50 15.82
N ASP A 11 3.79 -6.51 16.57
CA ASP A 11 2.78 -7.42 16.02
C ASP A 11 1.38 -6.92 16.31
N MET A 12 0.58 -6.84 15.25
CA MET A 12 -0.80 -6.38 15.31
C MET A 12 -1.72 -7.37 14.61
N GLU A 13 -2.97 -7.41 15.03
CA GLU A 13 -3.95 -8.29 14.42
C GLU A 13 -5.24 -7.53 14.17
N PHE A 14 -5.82 -7.74 12.98
CA PHE A 14 -7.04 -7.07 12.53
C PHE A 14 -7.96 -8.07 11.85
N ILE A 15 -9.21 -7.66 11.66
CA ILE A 15 -10.14 -8.30 10.73
C ILE A 15 -10.34 -7.34 9.55
N ASP A 16 -10.13 -7.81 8.33
CA ASP A 16 -10.24 -6.95 7.15
C ASP A 16 -11.70 -6.80 6.66
N GLN A 17 -11.88 -6.05 5.58
CA GLN A 17 -13.22 -5.79 5.02
C GLN A 17 -13.89 -7.05 4.46
N ASP A 18 -13.11 -8.10 4.19
CA ASP A 18 -13.61 -9.39 3.72
C ASP A 18 -13.72 -10.41 4.84
N ASP A 19 -13.71 -9.95 6.11
CA ASP A 19 -13.84 -10.76 7.30
C ASP A 19 -12.72 -11.78 7.50
N ARG A 20 -11.51 -11.46 6.98
CA ARG A 20 -10.33 -12.31 7.10
C ARG A 20 -9.42 -11.78 8.20
N ARG A 21 -8.72 -12.69 8.85
CA ARG A 21 -7.72 -12.35 9.87
C ARG A 21 -6.47 -11.81 9.19
N VAL A 22 -5.98 -10.67 9.67
CA VAL A 22 -4.77 -10.02 9.18
C VAL A 22 -3.80 -9.84 10.33
N THR A 23 -2.55 -10.25 10.13
CA THR A 23 -1.46 -9.99 11.09
C THR A 23 -0.45 -9.06 10.43
N MET A 24 0.08 -8.09 11.19
CA MET A 24 0.98 -7.08 10.64
C MET A 24 2.14 -6.81 11.58
N GLN A 25 3.31 -6.55 10.97
CA GLN A 25 4.51 -6.08 11.67
C GLN A 25 5.05 -4.85 10.96
N TYR A 26 5.51 -3.88 11.74
CA TYR A 26 6.32 -2.80 11.20
C TYR A 26 7.69 -3.34 10.82
N LYS A 27 8.25 -2.79 9.75
CA LYS A 27 9.54 -3.17 9.19
C LYS A 27 10.42 -1.94 9.01
N THR A 28 11.70 -2.18 8.81
CA THR A 28 12.68 -1.16 8.47
C THR A 28 13.49 -1.65 7.26
N ASP A 29 14.36 -0.78 6.73
CA ASP A 29 15.23 -1.16 5.61
C ASP A 29 16.29 -2.19 6.00
N ASN A 30 16.42 -2.51 7.29
CA ASN A 30 17.29 -3.61 7.74
C ASN A 30 16.62 -4.97 7.62
N ASP A 31 15.32 -5.00 7.40
CA ASP A 31 14.57 -6.24 7.20
C ASP A 31 14.53 -6.61 5.73
N ILE A 32 14.45 -7.92 5.46
CA ILE A 32 14.40 -8.43 4.10
C ILE A 32 12.94 -8.61 3.69
N PRO A 33 12.46 -7.85 2.68
CA PRO A 33 11.09 -8.03 2.21
C PRO A 33 10.98 -9.34 1.41
N ASN A 34 10.01 -10.16 1.79
CA ASN A 34 9.79 -11.45 1.16
C ASN A 34 8.31 -11.72 0.85
N GLY A 35 7.52 -10.68 0.73
CA GLY A 35 6.11 -10.81 0.39
C GLY A 35 5.90 -11.29 -1.03
N ASN A 36 4.75 -11.92 -1.26
CA ASN A 36 4.31 -12.29 -2.62
C ASN A 36 3.42 -11.22 -3.25
N HIS A 37 3.09 -10.18 -2.48
CA HIS A 37 2.38 -8.99 -2.93
C HIS A 37 3.09 -7.75 -2.40
N VAL A 38 2.82 -6.61 -3.01
CA VAL A 38 3.40 -5.32 -2.63
C VAL A 38 2.32 -4.23 -2.64
N LEU A 39 2.51 -3.25 -1.77
CA LEU A 39 1.65 -2.08 -1.69
C LEU A 39 2.52 -0.84 -1.49
N ALA A 40 2.19 0.23 -2.22
CA ALA A 40 2.87 1.51 -2.08
C ALA A 40 1.99 2.51 -1.33
N ILE A 41 2.62 3.30 -0.48
CA ILE A 41 2.07 4.57 -0.01
C ILE A 41 2.96 5.65 -0.64
N PRO A 42 2.62 6.11 -1.85
CA PRO A 42 3.48 7.04 -2.57
C PRO A 42 3.11 8.47 -2.24
N ILE A 43 4.15 9.29 -2.07
CA ILE A 43 4.00 10.70 -1.72
C ILE A 43 4.67 11.56 -2.79
N PHE A 44 3.91 12.47 -3.36
CA PHE A 44 4.37 13.42 -4.35
C PHE A 44 4.00 14.83 -3.91
N GLN A 45 5.02 15.67 -3.67
CA GLN A 45 4.81 17.04 -3.23
C GLN A 45 3.84 17.14 -2.04
N ASN A 46 4.07 16.32 -1.05
CA ASN A 46 3.28 16.20 0.18
C ASN A 46 1.80 15.83 -0.04
N GLN A 47 1.51 15.18 -1.16
CA GLN A 47 0.19 14.61 -1.44
C GLN A 47 0.31 13.10 -1.61
N LEU A 48 -0.75 12.39 -1.25
CA LEU A 48 -0.83 10.95 -1.45
C LEU A 48 -1.22 10.65 -2.89
N LEU A 49 -0.46 9.77 -3.52
CA LEU A 49 -0.72 9.34 -4.89
C LEU A 49 -1.46 8.02 -4.88
N PHE A 50 -2.66 8.04 -5.43
CA PHE A 50 -3.53 6.88 -5.57
C PHE A 50 -3.67 6.49 -7.03
N THR A 51 -4.21 5.31 -7.26
CA THR A 51 -4.70 4.92 -8.58
C THR A 51 -6.22 4.71 -8.50
N LYS A 52 -6.91 4.99 -9.60
CA LYS A 52 -8.35 4.77 -9.68
C LYS A 52 -8.59 3.44 -10.38
N HIS A 53 -8.83 2.39 -9.61
CA HIS A 53 -9.13 1.08 -10.14
C HIS A 53 -10.49 1.10 -10.84
N SER A 54 -10.58 0.51 -12.03
CA SER A 54 -11.77 0.58 -12.87
C SER A 54 -13.04 0.04 -12.20
N LYS A 55 -12.87 -0.94 -11.33
CA LYS A 55 -13.98 -1.60 -10.63
C LYS A 55 -14.12 -1.18 -9.17
N ARG A 56 -13.00 -1.11 -8.44
CA ARG A 56 -13.04 -0.87 -7.00
C ARG A 56 -13.02 0.60 -6.61
N GLY A 57 -12.45 1.45 -7.45
CA GLY A 57 -12.31 2.88 -7.14
C GLY A 57 -10.91 3.27 -6.71
N ILE A 58 -10.81 4.34 -5.94
CA ILE A 58 -9.52 4.96 -5.57
C ILE A 58 -8.87 4.16 -4.44
N GLU A 59 -7.63 3.75 -4.67
CA GLU A 59 -6.84 2.92 -3.75
C GLU A 59 -5.35 3.18 -3.93
N PHE A 60 -4.54 2.67 -3.00
CA PHE A 60 -3.09 2.73 -3.13
C PHE A 60 -2.62 1.72 -4.18
N PRO A 61 -1.56 2.06 -4.95
CA PRO A 61 -1.02 1.14 -5.96
C PRO A 61 -0.40 -0.10 -5.33
N GLY A 62 -0.54 -1.23 -6.01
CA GLY A 62 0.06 -2.49 -5.57
C GLY A 62 -0.29 -3.63 -6.50
N GLY A 63 0.22 -4.80 -6.19
CA GLY A 63 -0.03 -6.00 -6.96
C GLY A 63 0.87 -7.16 -6.55
N LYS A 64 0.95 -8.16 -7.42
CA LYS A 64 1.73 -9.37 -7.18
C LYS A 64 3.20 -9.17 -7.55
N VAL A 65 4.08 -9.82 -6.80
CA VAL A 65 5.48 -9.97 -7.18
C VAL A 65 5.56 -11.05 -8.27
N GLU A 66 6.20 -10.71 -9.38
CA GLU A 66 6.34 -11.63 -10.51
C GLU A 66 7.58 -12.53 -10.34
N ILE A 67 7.64 -13.60 -11.12
CA ILE A 67 8.77 -14.53 -11.11
C ILE A 67 10.06 -13.77 -11.46
N ASN A 68 11.14 -14.03 -10.69
CA ASN A 68 12.45 -13.39 -10.86
C ASN A 68 12.47 -11.90 -10.56
N GLU A 69 11.46 -11.40 -9.87
CA GLU A 69 11.35 -10.01 -9.46
C GLU A 69 11.54 -9.90 -7.95
N THR A 70 12.30 -8.91 -7.51
CA THR A 70 12.36 -8.61 -6.07
C THR A 70 11.10 -7.85 -5.66
N SER A 71 10.82 -7.83 -4.36
CA SER A 71 9.72 -7.04 -3.82
C SER A 71 9.84 -5.56 -4.20
N GLN A 72 11.05 -5.00 -4.10
CA GLN A 72 11.31 -3.59 -4.45
C GLN A 72 11.09 -3.32 -5.94
N GLN A 73 11.51 -4.25 -6.79
CA GLN A 73 11.27 -4.14 -8.24
C GLN A 73 9.78 -4.19 -8.54
N ALA A 74 9.06 -5.06 -7.85
CA ALA A 74 7.61 -5.21 -8.05
C ALA A 74 6.86 -3.92 -7.72
N ILE A 75 7.19 -3.28 -6.60
CA ILE A 75 6.46 -2.07 -6.24
C ILE A 75 6.79 -0.89 -7.14
N ALA A 76 8.05 -0.79 -7.61
CA ALA A 76 8.42 0.24 -8.59
C ALA A 76 7.66 0.03 -9.91
N ARG A 77 7.54 -1.21 -10.36
CA ARG A 77 6.79 -1.56 -11.57
C ARG A 77 5.30 -1.26 -11.42
N GLU A 78 4.69 -1.72 -10.32
CA GLU A 78 3.27 -1.49 -10.09
C GLU A 78 2.94 0.00 -9.98
N LEU A 79 3.77 0.78 -9.30
CA LEU A 79 3.59 2.22 -9.21
C LEU A 79 3.59 2.85 -10.60
N TYR A 80 4.56 2.49 -11.42
CA TYR A 80 4.65 3.04 -12.78
C TYR A 80 3.47 2.59 -13.66
N GLU A 81 3.13 1.31 -13.62
CA GLU A 81 2.02 0.78 -14.42
C GLU A 81 0.70 1.47 -14.09
N GLU A 82 0.42 1.68 -12.81
CA GLU A 82 -0.88 2.16 -12.37
C GLU A 82 -0.97 3.69 -12.29
N THR A 83 0.14 4.39 -12.17
CA THR A 83 0.11 5.85 -11.97
C THR A 83 1.05 6.64 -12.89
N GLY A 84 2.02 5.99 -13.51
CA GLY A 84 3.11 6.70 -14.17
C GLY A 84 4.15 7.25 -13.21
N GLY A 85 4.01 6.97 -11.92
CA GLY A 85 4.92 7.45 -10.89
C GLY A 85 6.29 6.82 -11.00
N LYS A 86 7.34 7.63 -10.83
CA LYS A 86 8.73 7.19 -10.81
C LYS A 86 9.29 7.33 -9.41
N VAL A 87 10.04 6.33 -8.98
CA VAL A 87 10.60 6.27 -7.64
C VAL A 87 11.82 7.20 -7.52
N GLU A 88 11.81 8.08 -6.53
CA GLU A 88 13.02 8.79 -6.10
C GLU A 88 13.68 8.01 -4.97
N ALA A 89 12.90 7.56 -3.98
CA ALA A 89 13.36 6.74 -2.88
C ALA A 89 12.21 5.87 -2.38
N LEU A 90 12.53 4.68 -1.86
CA LEU A 90 11.53 3.82 -1.27
C LEU A 90 12.08 3.25 0.04
N TYR A 91 11.18 3.08 1.02
CA TYR A 91 11.53 2.59 2.34
C TYR A 91 10.53 1.51 2.76
N TYR A 92 11.05 0.40 3.25
CA TYR A 92 10.24 -0.71 3.72
C TYR A 92 9.68 -0.38 5.10
N ILE A 93 8.36 -0.36 5.26
CA ILE A 93 7.76 0.10 6.52
C ILE A 93 6.91 -0.94 7.23
N ALA A 94 6.40 -1.93 6.52
CA ALA A 94 5.52 -2.93 7.13
C ALA A 94 5.39 -4.15 6.24
N GLN A 95 4.99 -5.25 6.86
CA GLN A 95 4.50 -6.43 6.14
C GLN A 95 3.24 -6.91 6.83
N TYR A 96 2.20 -7.23 6.06
CA TYR A 96 1.04 -7.86 6.65
C TYR A 96 0.63 -9.10 5.89
N GLN A 97 0.06 -10.05 6.63
CA GLN A 97 -0.36 -11.33 6.12
C GLN A 97 -1.88 -11.42 6.23
N VAL A 98 -2.52 -11.76 5.13
CA VAL A 98 -3.95 -11.98 5.10
C VAL A 98 -4.18 -13.48 5.08
N HIS A 99 -4.88 -13.99 6.11
CA HIS A 99 -5.18 -15.41 6.26
C HIS A 99 -6.50 -15.69 5.54
N THR A 100 -6.43 -16.36 4.41
CA THR A 100 -7.61 -16.68 3.60
C THR A 100 -8.27 -17.96 4.08
N PHE A 101 -9.55 -18.14 3.74
CA PHE A 101 -10.32 -19.32 4.19
C PHE A 101 -9.83 -20.61 3.56
N ASP A 102 -9.21 -20.56 2.39
CA ASP A 102 -8.64 -21.72 1.72
C ASP A 102 -7.21 -22.03 2.18
N LYS A 103 -6.75 -21.36 3.24
CA LYS A 103 -5.42 -21.49 3.82
C LYS A 103 -4.29 -21.00 2.92
N SER A 104 -4.59 -20.35 1.80
CA SER A 104 -3.55 -19.64 1.06
C SER A 104 -3.08 -18.44 1.86
N LEU A 105 -1.85 -18.01 1.63
CA LEU A 105 -1.25 -16.93 2.38
C LEU A 105 -0.93 -15.77 1.45
N PHE A 106 -1.53 -14.66 1.76
CA PHE A 106 -1.23 -13.38 1.17
C PHE A 106 -0.25 -12.66 2.08
N LYS A 107 0.96 -12.43 1.60
CA LYS A 107 1.96 -11.71 2.37
C LYS A 107 2.34 -10.46 1.59
N LYS A 108 2.01 -9.29 2.15
CA LYS A 108 2.14 -8.03 1.44
C LYS A 108 3.21 -7.16 2.07
N ASP A 109 4.22 -6.80 1.29
CA ASP A 109 5.24 -5.84 1.70
C ASP A 109 4.74 -4.43 1.40
N VAL A 110 4.84 -3.54 2.38
CA VAL A 110 4.38 -2.15 2.26
C VAL A 110 5.57 -1.21 2.25
N TYR A 111 5.57 -0.33 1.27
CA TYR A 111 6.62 0.67 1.09
C TYR A 111 6.04 2.07 1.10
N VAL A 112 6.70 2.99 1.80
CA VAL A 112 6.50 4.41 1.52
C VAL A 112 7.43 4.78 0.39
N ILE A 113 6.93 5.51 -0.60
CA ILE A 113 7.70 5.88 -1.78
C ILE A 113 7.70 7.39 -1.92
N LYS A 114 8.90 7.96 -2.01
CA LYS A 114 9.04 9.34 -2.44
C LYS A 114 9.02 9.36 -3.96
N VAL A 115 7.99 9.96 -4.52
CA VAL A 115 7.77 9.99 -5.97
C VAL A 115 8.54 11.15 -6.58
N LYS A 116 9.37 10.85 -7.58
CA LYS A 116 10.17 11.84 -8.28
C LYS A 116 9.33 12.66 -9.25
N SER A 117 8.50 11.96 -10.04
CA SER A 117 7.68 12.56 -11.08
C SER A 117 6.54 11.61 -11.43
N ILE A 118 5.52 12.15 -12.08
CA ILE A 118 4.39 11.37 -12.57
C ILE A 118 4.34 11.57 -14.08
N GLU A 119 4.65 10.51 -14.82
CA GLU A 119 4.63 10.54 -16.28
C GLU A 119 3.23 10.22 -16.79
N HIS A 120 2.75 10.98 -17.75
CA HIS A 120 1.49 10.69 -18.40
C HIS A 120 1.65 9.46 -19.31
N LYS A 121 0.71 8.52 -19.20
CA LYS A 121 0.70 7.30 -19.99
C LYS A 121 -0.61 7.17 -20.76
N HIS A 122 -0.58 6.42 -21.86
CA HIS A 122 -1.79 6.13 -22.64
C HIS A 122 -2.55 4.93 -22.08
N ASP A 123 -1.88 4.05 -21.36
CA ASP A 123 -2.46 2.82 -20.84
C ASP A 123 -2.00 2.60 -19.39
N TYR A 124 -2.95 2.53 -18.47
CA TYR A 124 -2.68 2.24 -17.06
C TYR A 124 -3.17 0.84 -16.66
N LEU A 125 -3.35 -0.03 -17.65
CA LEU A 125 -3.81 -1.42 -17.49
C LEU A 125 -5.20 -1.49 -16.83
N GLU A 126 -5.30 -2.04 -15.62
CA GLU A 126 -6.60 -2.24 -14.95
C GLU A 126 -7.12 -0.99 -14.26
N THR A 127 -6.38 0.12 -14.33
CA THR A 127 -6.78 1.35 -13.65
C THR A 127 -6.99 2.48 -14.65
N GLU A 128 -7.59 3.57 -14.15
CA GLU A 128 -7.82 4.79 -14.93
C GLU A 128 -6.72 5.83 -14.70
N GLY A 129 -5.65 5.44 -14.02
CA GLY A 129 -4.50 6.30 -13.82
C GLY A 129 -4.44 6.98 -12.47
N PRO A 130 -3.53 7.96 -12.34
CA PRO A 130 -3.22 8.56 -11.04
C PRO A 130 -4.23 9.61 -10.61
N ILE A 131 -4.38 9.73 -9.30
CA ILE A 131 -5.10 10.85 -8.69
C ILE A 131 -4.43 11.19 -7.36
N LEU A 132 -4.35 12.47 -7.06
CA LEU A 132 -3.68 12.98 -5.86
C LEU A 132 -4.70 13.55 -4.88
N PHE A 133 -4.52 13.20 -3.60
CA PHE A 133 -5.24 13.83 -2.51
C PHE A 133 -4.26 14.11 -1.37
N HIS A 134 -4.44 15.21 -0.69
CA HIS A 134 -3.63 15.51 0.50
C HIS A 134 -4.00 14.60 1.66
N LEU A 135 -5.28 14.31 1.86
CA LEU A 135 -5.78 13.46 2.93
C LEU A 135 -6.71 12.39 2.36
N VAL A 136 -6.68 11.22 2.97
CA VAL A 136 -7.60 10.12 2.59
C VAL A 136 -9.05 10.55 2.71
N ASN A 137 -9.39 11.34 3.74
CA ASN A 137 -10.78 11.77 3.94
C ASN A 137 -11.27 12.80 2.93
N GLU A 138 -10.39 13.32 2.07
CA GLU A 138 -10.78 14.16 0.95
C GLU A 138 -11.32 13.37 -0.23
N ILE A 139 -11.07 12.07 -0.27
CA ILE A 139 -11.59 11.21 -1.32
C ILE A 139 -13.11 11.07 -1.11
N PRO A 140 -13.94 11.40 -2.13
CA PRO A 140 -15.38 11.19 -1.99
C PRO A 140 -15.70 9.74 -1.63
N GLU A 141 -16.58 9.55 -0.66
CA GLU A 141 -16.89 8.21 -0.11
C GLU A 141 -17.27 7.21 -1.21
N HIS A 142 -18.09 7.63 -2.16
CA HIS A 142 -18.55 6.76 -3.23
C HIS A 142 -17.46 6.39 -4.25
N GLN A 143 -16.31 7.09 -4.22
CA GLN A 143 -15.17 6.80 -5.09
C GLN A 143 -14.09 5.96 -4.39
N LYS A 144 -14.16 5.80 -3.07
CA LYS A 144 -13.17 5.01 -2.33
C LYS A 144 -13.30 3.54 -2.64
N SER A 145 -12.17 2.90 -2.95
CA SER A 145 -12.08 1.45 -2.90
C SER A 145 -12.33 0.97 -1.46
N TYR A 146 -13.00 -0.16 -1.30
CA TYR A 146 -13.19 -0.75 0.02
C TYR A 146 -11.85 -1.08 0.70
N LEU A 147 -10.81 -1.34 -0.09
CA LEU A 147 -9.47 -1.68 0.42
C LEU A 147 -8.85 -0.54 1.24
N ILE A 148 -9.16 0.71 0.90
CA ILE A 148 -8.58 1.85 1.61
C ILE A 148 -9.14 2.01 3.02
N LYS A 149 -10.20 1.27 3.33
CA LYS A 149 -10.84 1.26 4.65
C LYS A 149 -10.27 0.17 5.56
N ASP A 150 -9.42 -0.71 5.04
CA ASP A 150 -8.81 -1.77 5.84
C ASP A 150 -7.89 -1.17 6.91
N GLU A 151 -8.00 -1.69 8.14
CA GLU A 151 -7.20 -1.21 9.26
C GLU A 151 -5.70 -1.33 9.02
N ALA A 152 -5.25 -2.39 8.36
CA ALA A 152 -3.83 -2.56 8.06
C ALA A 152 -3.31 -1.39 7.22
N ILE A 153 -4.07 -0.96 6.22
CA ILE A 153 -3.70 0.17 5.36
C ILE A 153 -3.71 1.48 6.15
N LEU A 154 -4.75 1.69 6.97
CA LEU A 154 -4.84 2.89 7.80
C LEU A 154 -3.71 2.97 8.82
N LYS A 155 -3.30 1.84 9.39
CA LYS A 155 -2.14 1.77 10.29
C LYS A 155 -0.83 2.03 9.56
N CYS A 156 -0.68 1.55 8.34
CA CYS A 156 0.49 1.88 7.53
C CYS A 156 0.57 3.37 7.23
N LEU A 157 -0.55 4.00 6.90
CA LEU A 157 -0.60 5.44 6.66
C LEU A 157 -0.24 6.22 7.92
N GLU A 158 -0.77 5.82 9.07
CA GLU A 158 -0.42 6.40 10.37
C GLU A 158 1.09 6.28 10.63
N ARG A 159 1.68 5.11 10.32
CA ARG A 159 3.12 4.88 10.45
C ARG A 159 3.93 5.82 9.55
N VAL A 160 3.48 6.03 8.32
CA VAL A 160 4.12 6.96 7.37
C VAL A 160 4.15 8.38 7.94
N LYS A 161 3.04 8.82 8.56
CA LYS A 161 2.96 10.11 9.24
C LYS A 161 3.92 10.19 10.42
N ASP A 162 3.92 9.17 11.26
CA ASP A 162 4.76 9.11 12.46
C ASP A 162 6.24 9.14 12.12
N LEU A 163 6.62 8.52 11.00
CA LEU A 163 8.01 8.52 10.52
C LEU A 163 8.40 9.83 9.83
N GLY A 164 7.47 10.75 9.63
CA GLY A 164 7.75 12.07 9.08
C GLY A 164 7.80 12.16 7.57
N TYR A 165 7.40 11.13 6.85
CA TYR A 165 7.41 11.14 5.38
C TYR A 165 6.30 11.98 4.78
N TYR A 166 5.26 12.26 5.54
CA TYR A 166 4.06 12.91 5.06
C TYR A 166 3.48 13.78 6.17
N LYS A 167 3.12 15.02 5.83
CA LYS A 167 2.57 16.01 6.77
C LYS A 167 1.18 16.47 6.34
N TYR A 168 0.32 16.64 7.32
CA TYR A 168 -1.06 17.12 7.06
C TYR A 168 -1.42 18.28 8.01
#